data_6a15fd1206b2b7e6294719b8bebdefc5
#
_entry.id   6a15fd1206b2b7e6294719b8bebdefc5
#
_cell.length_a   1.000
_cell.length_b   1.000
_cell.length_c   1.000
_cell.angle_alpha   90.00
_cell.angle_beta   90.00
_cell.angle_gamma   90.00
#
_symmetry.space_group_name_H-M   'P 1'
#
loop_
_entity.id
_entity.type
_entity.pdbx_description
1 polymer ?
#
loop_
_entity_poly.entity_id
_entity_poly.type
_entity_poly.pdbx_seq_one_letter_code
_entity_poly.pdbx_strand_id
1 'polypeptide(L)'
;NSNQEIVKTVLEWAEEIGMSTGLVATSTITHATPASFASHVESRKMEHEIAEQFANMEIDVILGGGKKFWPDSLLNDYINSGADFIDSINDDYDDNKRLLGLFSDGPLEPAYMNREISTTDMAKIAISKLDKNPLGFFVMIEESQVDWGGHQNNASYIKGEMESLNDLVDY
;
A
#
# COMPACT_ATOMS: atom_id res chain seq x y z
N ASN A 1 -10.49 -13.35 15.28
CA ASN A 1 -11.79 -14.01 15.28
C ASN A 1 -12.64 -13.56 16.50
N SER A 2 -13.83 -14.12 16.66
CA SER A 2 -14.72 -13.78 17.80
C SER A 2 -14.12 -14.03 19.19
N ASN A 3 -13.03 -14.78 19.29
CA ASN A 3 -12.33 -15.07 20.54
C ASN A 3 -11.08 -14.21 20.73
N GLN A 4 -10.89 -13.16 19.91
CA GLN A 4 -9.69 -12.31 19.86
C GLN A 4 -8.38 -13.06 19.55
N GLU A 5 -8.48 -14.24 18.94
CA GLU A 5 -7.31 -14.96 18.47
C GLU A 5 -6.86 -14.38 17.11
N ILE A 6 -5.56 -14.24 16.93
CA ILE A 6 -4.96 -13.84 15.65
C ILE A 6 -5.29 -14.93 14.62
N VAL A 7 -5.81 -14.49 13.46
CA VAL A 7 -6.10 -15.36 12.32
C VAL A 7 -5.25 -14.89 11.16
N LYS A 8 -4.50 -15.82 10.58
CA LYS A 8 -3.64 -15.55 9.43
C LYS A 8 -4.43 -14.95 8.27
N THR A 9 -3.90 -13.89 7.68
CA THR A 9 -4.49 -13.22 6.52
C THR A 9 -4.18 -13.96 5.22
N VAL A 10 -4.85 -13.58 4.13
CA VAL A 10 -4.57 -14.14 2.80
C VAL A 10 -3.17 -13.76 2.31
N LEU A 11 -2.69 -12.55 2.65
CA LEU A 11 -1.33 -12.11 2.29
C LEU A 11 -0.28 -12.96 3.02
N GLU A 12 -0.42 -13.16 4.33
CA GLU A 12 0.47 -14.03 5.10
C GLU A 12 0.47 -15.49 4.59
N TRP A 13 -0.68 -15.98 4.09
CA TRP A 13 -0.74 -17.27 3.42
C TRP A 13 0.03 -17.28 2.10
N ALA A 14 -0.06 -16.21 1.32
CA ALA A 14 0.69 -16.09 0.07
C ALA A 14 2.21 -16.09 0.31
N GLU A 15 2.69 -15.33 1.31
CA GLU A 15 4.10 -15.35 1.72
C GLU A 15 4.57 -16.75 2.15
N GLU A 16 3.76 -17.44 2.95
CA GLU A 16 4.11 -18.78 3.48
C GLU A 16 4.30 -19.83 2.37
N ILE A 17 3.57 -19.71 1.27
CA ILE A 17 3.72 -20.59 0.11
C ILE A 17 4.74 -20.07 -0.92
N GLY A 18 5.43 -18.96 -0.61
CA GLY A 18 6.52 -18.40 -1.41
C GLY A 18 6.08 -17.52 -2.58
N MET A 19 4.84 -17.05 -2.60
CA MET A 19 4.39 -16.04 -3.57
C MET A 19 4.95 -14.67 -3.19
N SER A 20 5.14 -13.80 -4.17
CA SER A 20 5.41 -12.38 -3.90
C SER A 20 4.14 -11.64 -3.45
N THR A 21 4.30 -10.63 -2.59
CA THR A 21 3.16 -9.92 -2.01
C THR A 21 3.27 -8.40 -2.13
N GLY A 22 2.11 -7.74 -2.26
CA GLY A 22 2.08 -6.28 -2.40
C GLY A 22 0.83 -5.63 -1.85
N LEU A 23 1.00 -4.39 -1.39
CA LEU A 23 -0.07 -3.50 -0.94
C LEU A 23 0.06 -2.15 -1.65
N VAL A 24 -1.04 -1.69 -2.25
CA VAL A 24 -1.13 -0.39 -2.93
C VAL A 24 -2.42 0.30 -2.50
N ALA A 25 -2.35 1.56 -2.08
CA ALA A 25 -3.54 2.32 -1.71
C ALA A 25 -3.36 3.82 -1.92
N THR A 26 -4.43 4.52 -2.26
CA THR A 26 -4.46 5.99 -2.36
C THR A 26 -4.71 6.68 -1.01
N SER A 27 -5.06 5.92 0.02
CA SER A 27 -5.04 6.35 1.42
C SER A 27 -3.63 6.36 2.03
N THR A 28 -3.52 6.54 3.35
CA THR A 28 -2.32 6.08 4.06
C THR A 28 -2.21 4.57 3.88
N ILE A 29 -1.01 4.07 3.62
CA ILE A 29 -0.85 2.61 3.41
C ILE A 29 -1.10 1.81 4.69
N THR A 30 -1.11 2.46 5.82
CA THR A 30 -1.48 1.92 7.13
C THR A 30 -2.98 1.99 7.43
N HIS A 31 -3.81 2.49 6.48
CA HIS A 31 -5.27 2.57 6.62
C HIS A 31 -5.91 1.18 6.73
N ALA A 32 -7.18 1.15 7.13
CA ALA A 32 -7.86 -0.08 7.53
C ALA A 32 -7.85 -1.20 6.50
N THR A 33 -8.02 -0.90 5.20
CA THR A 33 -8.07 -1.92 4.16
C THR A 33 -6.70 -2.59 3.98
N PRO A 34 -5.61 -1.87 3.63
CA PRO A 34 -4.29 -2.51 3.54
C PRO A 34 -3.86 -3.13 4.87
N ALA A 35 -4.14 -2.47 6.01
CA ALA A 35 -3.81 -2.99 7.33
C ALA A 35 -4.46 -4.35 7.62
N SER A 36 -5.70 -4.57 7.17
CA SER A 36 -6.42 -5.83 7.40
C SER A 36 -5.81 -7.02 6.65
N PHE A 37 -4.96 -6.79 5.67
CA PHE A 37 -4.25 -7.84 4.93
C PHE A 37 -2.90 -8.23 5.56
N ALA A 38 -2.31 -7.35 6.37
CA ALA A 38 -0.91 -7.52 6.80
C ALA A 38 -0.64 -7.05 8.23
N SER A 39 -1.67 -6.84 9.06
CA SER A 39 -1.45 -6.46 10.46
C SER A 39 -2.51 -7.02 11.41
N HIS A 40 -2.13 -7.11 12.69
CA HIS A 40 -2.94 -7.63 13.78
C HIS A 40 -2.91 -6.67 14.94
N VAL A 41 -3.70 -5.60 14.84
CA VAL A 41 -3.84 -4.57 15.87
C VAL A 41 -5.29 -4.52 16.39
N GLU A 42 -5.47 -4.03 17.61
CA GLU A 42 -6.83 -3.92 18.21
C GLU A 42 -7.68 -2.83 17.55
N SER A 43 -7.04 -1.82 16.94
CA SER A 43 -7.74 -0.67 16.37
C SER A 43 -7.06 -0.18 15.10
N ARG A 44 -7.87 0.11 14.07
CA ARG A 44 -7.40 0.76 12.83
C ARG A 44 -6.72 2.13 13.03
N LYS A 45 -6.84 2.72 14.24
CA LYS A 45 -6.20 4.00 14.57
C LYS A 45 -4.74 3.85 15.01
N MET A 46 -4.27 2.64 15.18
CA MET A 46 -2.91 2.32 15.59
C MET A 46 -1.98 2.28 14.37
N GLU A 47 -1.95 3.38 13.57
CA GLU A 47 -1.26 3.39 12.30
C GLU A 47 0.27 3.30 12.44
N HIS A 48 0.84 3.74 13.56
CA HIS A 48 2.27 3.55 13.84
C HIS A 48 2.61 2.08 14.08
N GLU A 49 1.80 1.39 14.87
CA GLU A 49 1.98 -0.04 15.16
C GLU A 49 1.73 -0.90 13.91
N ILE A 50 0.82 -0.46 13.02
CA ILE A 50 0.60 -1.09 11.72
C ILE A 50 1.86 -0.94 10.85
N ALA A 51 2.46 0.26 10.80
CA ALA A 51 3.71 0.49 10.07
C ALA A 51 4.86 -0.37 10.60
N GLU A 52 4.98 -0.52 11.92
CA GLU A 52 5.97 -1.40 12.55
C GLU A 52 5.75 -2.87 12.15
N GLN A 53 4.51 -3.34 12.09
CA GLN A 53 4.20 -4.71 11.63
C GLN A 53 4.55 -4.89 10.16
N PHE A 54 4.21 -3.94 9.29
CA PHE A 54 4.58 -3.98 7.87
C PHE A 54 6.09 -4.02 7.67
N ALA A 55 6.85 -3.23 8.42
CA ALA A 55 8.31 -3.22 8.34
C ALA A 55 8.95 -4.56 8.72
N ASN A 56 8.30 -5.34 9.59
CA ASN A 56 8.77 -6.64 10.07
C ASN A 56 8.26 -7.82 9.23
N MET A 57 7.39 -7.59 8.24
CA MET A 57 6.94 -8.60 7.28
C MET A 57 7.82 -8.62 6.03
N GLU A 58 7.74 -9.69 5.26
CA GLU A 58 8.50 -9.85 4.01
C GLU A 58 7.71 -9.35 2.77
N ILE A 59 6.81 -8.38 2.94
CA ILE A 59 6.04 -7.81 1.84
C ILE A 59 6.98 -7.20 0.80
N ASP A 60 6.90 -7.66 -0.45
CA ASP A 60 7.82 -7.24 -1.52
C ASP A 60 7.60 -5.79 -1.96
N VAL A 61 6.33 -5.32 -1.98
CA VAL A 61 5.98 -3.96 -2.43
C VAL A 61 4.91 -3.34 -1.55
N ILE A 62 5.20 -2.16 -1.03
CA ILE A 62 4.26 -1.35 -0.25
C ILE A 62 4.26 0.06 -0.84
N LEU A 63 3.14 0.50 -1.44
CA LEU A 63 3.03 1.81 -2.10
C LEU A 63 1.77 2.57 -1.67
N GLY A 64 1.93 3.83 -1.27
CA GLY A 64 0.80 4.68 -0.90
C GLY A 64 1.20 5.99 -0.23
N GLY A 65 0.27 6.55 0.54
CA GLY A 65 0.55 7.69 1.43
C GLY A 65 0.91 7.24 2.85
N GLY A 66 1.03 8.19 3.77
CA GLY A 66 1.18 7.89 5.21
C GLY A 66 2.61 7.94 5.74
N LYS A 67 3.52 8.67 5.10
CA LYS A 67 4.92 8.82 5.54
C LYS A 67 5.03 9.26 7.01
N LYS A 68 4.09 10.06 7.51
CA LYS A 68 4.07 10.48 8.93
C LYS A 68 3.96 9.33 9.94
N PHE A 69 3.51 8.14 9.54
CA PHE A 69 3.41 6.97 10.42
C PHE A 69 4.68 6.09 10.41
N TRP A 70 5.64 6.45 9.57
CA TRP A 70 6.95 5.81 9.45
C TRP A 70 8.03 6.76 10.01
N PRO A 71 8.25 6.79 11.33
CA PRO A 71 9.29 7.63 11.91
C PRO A 71 10.67 7.27 11.35
N ASP A 72 11.59 8.22 11.31
CA ASP A 72 12.93 8.06 10.71
C ASP A 72 13.67 6.83 11.23
N SER A 73 13.48 6.47 12.49
CA SER A 73 14.09 5.26 13.08
C SER A 73 13.57 3.99 12.39
N LEU A 74 12.23 3.85 12.23
CA LEU A 74 11.61 2.71 11.59
C LEU A 74 12.00 2.63 10.10
N LEU A 75 12.00 3.78 9.42
CA LEU A 75 12.38 3.87 8.02
C LEU A 75 13.84 3.46 7.81
N ASN A 76 14.74 3.95 8.68
CA ASN A 76 16.16 3.57 8.64
C ASN A 76 16.35 2.06 8.92
N ASP A 77 15.62 1.50 9.88
CA ASP A 77 15.69 0.06 10.17
C ASP A 77 15.19 -0.77 8.96
N TYR A 78 14.11 -0.33 8.30
CA TYR A 78 13.60 -0.96 7.09
C TYR A 78 14.63 -0.93 5.95
N ILE A 79 15.27 0.21 5.69
CA ILE A 79 16.32 0.34 4.67
C ILE A 79 17.55 -0.52 5.04
N ASN A 80 17.97 -0.51 6.31
CA ASN A 80 19.10 -1.31 6.78
C ASN A 80 18.84 -2.83 6.71
N SER A 81 17.58 -3.26 6.67
CA SER A 81 17.21 -4.66 6.42
C SER A 81 17.40 -5.08 4.96
N GLY A 82 17.82 -4.18 4.07
CA GLY A 82 18.09 -4.43 2.66
C GLY A 82 16.96 -4.05 1.71
N ALA A 83 15.94 -3.33 2.19
CA ALA A 83 14.85 -2.80 1.37
C ALA A 83 15.22 -1.44 0.76
N ASP A 84 14.53 -1.06 -0.32
CA ASP A 84 14.61 0.29 -0.88
C ASP A 84 13.41 1.14 -0.44
N PHE A 85 13.66 2.44 -0.33
CA PHE A 85 12.64 3.45 -0.05
C PHE A 85 12.62 4.51 -1.15
N ILE A 86 11.42 4.86 -1.63
CA ILE A 86 11.19 5.97 -2.57
C ILE A 86 10.11 6.90 -2.03
N ASP A 87 10.24 8.19 -2.27
CA ASP A 87 9.18 9.18 -2.00
C ASP A 87 8.74 9.95 -3.26
N SER A 88 9.36 9.60 -4.40
CA SER A 88 8.92 10.02 -5.74
C SER A 88 8.79 8.81 -6.66
N ILE A 89 7.82 8.85 -7.58
CA ILE A 89 7.62 7.80 -8.61
C ILE A 89 8.81 7.72 -9.58
N ASN A 90 9.65 8.75 -9.63
CA ASN A 90 10.81 8.83 -10.50
C ASN A 90 12.12 8.41 -9.81
N ASP A 91 12.07 8.00 -8.56
CA ASP A 91 13.25 7.52 -7.84
C ASP A 91 13.68 6.14 -8.36
N ASP A 92 14.98 5.94 -8.41
CA ASP A 92 15.55 4.65 -8.75
C ASP A 92 15.42 3.66 -7.58
N TYR A 93 15.12 2.41 -7.87
CA TYR A 93 15.09 1.30 -6.91
C TYR A 93 15.62 0.00 -7.52
N ASP A 94 16.07 -0.92 -6.69
CA ASP A 94 16.51 -2.25 -7.11
C ASP A 94 15.32 -3.22 -7.17
N ASP A 95 15.10 -3.76 -8.34
CA ASP A 95 14.04 -4.74 -8.59
C ASP A 95 14.12 -6.04 -7.75
N ASN A 96 15.30 -6.33 -7.20
CA ASN A 96 15.53 -7.53 -6.40
C ASN A 96 15.37 -7.31 -4.90
N LYS A 97 15.06 -6.08 -4.47
CA LYS A 97 14.83 -5.73 -3.07
C LYS A 97 13.37 -5.47 -2.79
N ARG A 98 12.97 -5.56 -1.53
CA ARG A 98 11.66 -5.07 -1.10
C ARG A 98 11.59 -3.56 -1.34
N LEU A 99 10.40 -3.05 -1.64
CA LEU A 99 10.19 -1.65 -1.99
C LEU A 99 9.10 -1.02 -1.11
N LEU A 100 9.44 0.07 -0.44
CA LEU A 100 8.50 0.96 0.23
C LEU A 100 8.44 2.30 -0.52
N GLY A 101 7.26 2.67 -1.01
CA GLY A 101 7.00 3.99 -1.61
C GLY A 101 5.97 4.77 -0.82
N LEU A 102 6.38 5.91 -0.23
CA LEU A 102 5.51 6.78 0.57
C LEU A 102 5.50 8.18 -0.03
N PHE A 103 4.48 8.44 -0.83
CA PHE A 103 4.39 9.62 -1.70
C PHE A 103 3.71 10.84 -1.09
N SER A 104 3.26 10.74 0.17
CA SER A 104 2.61 11.83 0.91
C SER A 104 2.70 11.57 2.42
N ASP A 105 2.73 12.61 3.24
CA ASP A 105 2.64 12.50 4.71
C ASP A 105 1.30 11.91 5.18
N GLY A 106 0.21 12.31 4.52
CA GLY A 106 -1.13 11.78 4.73
C GLY A 106 -1.55 10.84 3.59
N PRO A 107 -2.85 10.75 3.27
CA PRO A 107 -3.32 10.13 2.04
C PRO A 107 -2.80 10.91 0.82
N LEU A 108 -2.81 10.29 -0.36
CA LEU A 108 -2.52 11.00 -1.61
C LEU A 108 -3.56 12.09 -1.86
N GLU A 109 -3.21 13.08 -2.68
CA GLU A 109 -4.18 14.07 -3.14
C GLU A 109 -5.33 13.39 -3.91
N PRO A 110 -6.57 13.89 -3.80
CA PRO A 110 -7.68 13.41 -4.62
C PRO A 110 -7.39 13.53 -6.12
N ALA A 111 -7.82 12.55 -6.92
CA ALA A 111 -7.59 12.53 -8.36
C ALA A 111 -8.11 13.80 -9.06
N TYR A 112 -9.30 14.31 -8.66
CA TYR A 112 -9.87 15.55 -9.23
C TYR A 112 -9.07 16.83 -8.90
N MET A 113 -8.10 16.76 -7.99
CA MET A 113 -7.18 17.85 -7.61
C MET A 113 -5.81 17.70 -8.27
N ASN A 114 -5.73 16.95 -9.36
CA ASN A 114 -4.50 16.66 -10.12
C ASN A 114 -3.45 15.91 -9.28
N ARG A 115 -3.84 14.80 -8.67
CA ARG A 115 -2.93 13.87 -8.00
C ARG A 115 -1.73 13.55 -8.91
N GLU A 116 -0.53 13.76 -8.41
CA GLU A 116 0.71 13.60 -9.17
C GLU A 116 0.98 12.13 -9.52
N ILE A 117 0.62 11.21 -8.62
CA ILE A 117 0.85 9.77 -8.76
C ILE A 117 -0.50 9.06 -8.84
N SER A 118 -0.79 8.43 -9.97
CA SER A 118 -2.02 7.65 -10.14
C SER A 118 -1.93 6.27 -9.47
N THR A 119 -3.08 5.69 -9.19
CA THR A 119 -3.14 4.29 -8.74
C THR A 119 -2.59 3.34 -9.80
N THR A 120 -2.80 3.65 -11.08
CA THR A 120 -2.25 2.90 -12.20
C THR A 120 -0.71 2.93 -12.23
N ASP A 121 -0.08 4.08 -11.91
CA ASP A 121 1.40 4.17 -11.85
C ASP A 121 1.95 3.31 -10.73
N MET A 122 1.35 3.36 -9.54
CA MET A 122 1.73 2.49 -8.43
C MET A 122 1.50 1.00 -8.76
N ALA A 123 0.38 0.67 -9.40
CA ALA A 123 0.07 -0.69 -9.83
C ALA A 123 1.09 -1.22 -10.84
N LYS A 124 1.54 -0.41 -11.79
CA LYS A 124 2.59 -0.78 -12.75
C LYS A 124 3.90 -1.15 -12.06
N ILE A 125 4.34 -0.34 -11.10
CA ILE A 125 5.53 -0.65 -10.28
C ILE A 125 5.32 -1.98 -9.55
N ALA A 126 4.22 -2.12 -8.83
CA ALA A 126 3.94 -3.30 -8.02
C ALA A 126 3.89 -4.57 -8.89
N ILE A 127 3.07 -4.60 -9.93
CA ILE A 127 2.89 -5.77 -10.80
C ILE A 127 4.21 -6.12 -11.52
N SER A 128 4.92 -5.12 -12.08
CA SER A 128 6.20 -5.36 -12.75
C SER A 128 7.24 -6.03 -11.85
N LYS A 129 7.22 -5.71 -10.56
CA LYS A 129 8.13 -6.27 -9.56
C LYS A 129 7.68 -7.67 -9.12
N LEU A 130 6.39 -7.85 -8.85
CA LEU A 130 5.81 -9.07 -8.30
C LEU A 130 5.72 -10.21 -9.32
N ASP A 131 5.47 -9.91 -10.61
CA ASP A 131 5.30 -10.88 -11.69
C ASP A 131 6.57 -11.70 -12.00
N LYS A 132 7.71 -11.32 -11.42
CA LYS A 132 8.98 -12.06 -11.55
C LYS A 132 9.00 -13.37 -10.77
N ASN A 133 8.13 -13.54 -9.80
CA ASN A 133 8.07 -14.76 -8.99
C ASN A 133 7.37 -15.89 -9.75
N PRO A 134 8.04 -17.03 -10.01
CA PRO A 134 7.45 -18.15 -10.73
C PRO A 134 6.29 -18.84 -10.00
N LEU A 135 6.12 -18.61 -8.71
CA LEU A 135 5.00 -19.09 -7.91
C LEU A 135 3.79 -18.15 -7.97
N GLY A 136 3.92 -17.02 -8.69
CA GLY A 136 2.91 -15.99 -8.78
C GLY A 136 2.98 -14.98 -7.63
N PHE A 137 1.96 -14.15 -7.53
CA PHE A 137 1.90 -13.10 -6.52
C PHE A 137 0.48 -12.87 -6.00
N PHE A 138 0.41 -12.24 -4.84
CA PHE A 138 -0.80 -11.64 -4.30
C PHE A 138 -0.59 -10.12 -4.18
N VAL A 139 -1.47 -9.32 -4.75
CA VAL A 139 -1.45 -7.87 -4.59
C VAL A 139 -2.86 -7.35 -4.23
N MET A 140 -2.93 -6.50 -3.22
CA MET A 140 -4.13 -5.72 -2.91
C MET A 140 -3.92 -4.29 -3.41
N ILE A 141 -4.84 -3.80 -4.24
CA ILE A 141 -4.83 -2.43 -4.76
C ILE A 141 -6.16 -1.76 -4.43
N GLU A 142 -6.11 -0.61 -3.76
CA GLU A 142 -7.28 0.11 -3.31
C GLU A 142 -7.31 1.54 -3.85
N GLU A 143 -8.36 1.87 -4.61
CA GLU A 143 -8.75 3.26 -4.90
C GLU A 143 -9.58 3.78 -3.73
N SER A 144 -8.92 4.07 -2.60
CA SER A 144 -9.54 4.31 -1.29
C SER A 144 -10.49 5.51 -1.27
N GLN A 145 -10.25 6.48 -2.13
CA GLN A 145 -10.88 7.80 -2.01
C GLN A 145 -12.23 7.91 -2.73
N VAL A 146 -12.66 6.89 -3.46
CA VAL A 146 -14.04 6.78 -3.97
C VAL A 146 -15.03 6.86 -2.82
N ASP A 147 -14.77 6.12 -1.73
CA ASP A 147 -15.58 6.11 -0.50
C ASP A 147 -15.63 7.51 0.15
N TRP A 148 -14.49 8.19 0.22
CA TRP A 148 -14.41 9.53 0.82
C TRP A 148 -15.17 10.58 0.02
N GLY A 149 -15.12 10.49 -1.31
CA GLY A 149 -15.96 11.31 -2.20
C GLY A 149 -17.45 11.08 -1.93
N GLY A 150 -17.85 9.83 -1.69
CA GLY A 150 -19.20 9.44 -1.29
C GLY A 150 -19.62 10.02 0.06
N HIS A 151 -18.79 9.89 1.07
CA HIS A 151 -19.02 10.48 2.40
C HIS A 151 -19.14 12.01 2.38
N GLN A 152 -18.40 12.67 1.51
CA GLN A 152 -18.48 14.13 1.33
C GLN A 152 -19.64 14.58 0.43
N ASN A 153 -20.36 13.67 -0.20
CA ASN A 153 -21.37 13.95 -1.23
C ASN A 153 -20.79 14.85 -2.35
N ASN A 154 -19.53 14.65 -2.72
CA ASN A 154 -18.82 15.44 -3.70
C ASN A 154 -18.74 14.69 -5.05
N ALA A 155 -19.61 15.08 -5.98
CA ALA A 155 -19.70 14.41 -7.29
C ALA A 155 -18.40 14.51 -8.12
N SER A 156 -17.67 15.63 -8.05
CA SER A 156 -16.39 15.79 -8.75
C SER A 156 -15.32 14.88 -8.17
N TYR A 157 -15.31 14.71 -6.86
CA TYR A 157 -14.41 13.79 -6.18
C TYR A 157 -14.67 12.35 -6.61
N ILE A 158 -15.93 11.88 -6.46
CA ILE A 158 -16.33 10.52 -6.88
C ILE A 158 -15.96 10.29 -8.35
N LYS A 159 -16.27 11.25 -9.23
CA LYS A 159 -15.98 11.12 -10.64
C LYS A 159 -14.48 10.96 -10.90
N GLY A 160 -13.65 11.81 -10.33
CA GLY A 160 -12.19 11.73 -10.52
C GLY A 160 -11.58 10.41 -10.05
N GLU A 161 -12.00 9.93 -8.87
CA GLU A 161 -11.53 8.63 -8.35
C GLU A 161 -12.04 7.45 -9.17
N MET A 162 -13.28 7.51 -9.69
CA MET A 162 -13.83 6.47 -10.57
C MET A 162 -13.15 6.46 -11.93
N GLU A 163 -12.76 7.61 -12.48
CA GLU A 163 -11.94 7.68 -13.70
C GLU A 163 -10.57 7.05 -13.45
N SER A 164 -9.91 7.35 -12.34
CA SER A 164 -8.64 6.71 -11.93
C SER A 164 -8.77 5.19 -11.76
N LEU A 165 -9.87 4.73 -11.16
CA LEU A 165 -10.16 3.29 -11.02
C LEU A 165 -10.37 2.62 -12.38
N ASN A 166 -11.08 3.26 -13.32
CA ASN A 166 -11.27 2.73 -14.66
C ASN A 166 -9.93 2.60 -15.40
N ASP A 167 -9.07 3.62 -15.32
CA ASP A 167 -7.73 3.58 -15.92
C ASP A 167 -6.87 2.44 -15.35
N LEU A 168 -7.04 2.14 -14.06
CA LEU A 168 -6.38 1.00 -13.42
C LEU A 168 -6.90 -0.35 -13.93
N VAL A 169 -8.22 -0.48 -14.09
CA VAL A 169 -8.84 -1.74 -14.54
C VAL A 169 -8.57 -2.02 -16.02
N ASP A 170 -8.41 -0.96 -16.82
CA ASP A 170 -8.09 -1.07 -18.25
C ASP A 170 -6.62 -1.44 -18.51
N TYR A 171 -5.75 -1.31 -17.47
CA TYR A 171 -4.34 -1.72 -17.51
C TYR A 171 -4.20 -3.22 -17.29
#